data_9e1b57ac4c205cafc58d579491cc85fb
#
_entry.id   9e1b57ac4c205cafc58d579491cc85fb
#
_cell.length_a   1.000
_cell.length_b   1.000
_cell.length_c   1.000
_cell.angle_alpha   90.00
_cell.angle_beta   90.00
_cell.angle_gamma   90.00
#
_symmetry.space_group_name_H-M   'P 1'
#
loop_
_entity.id
_entity.type
_entity.pdbx_description
1 polymer ?
#
loop_
_entity_poly.entity_id
_entity_poly.type
_entity_poly.pdbx_seq_one_letter_code
_entity_poly.pdbx_strand_id
1 'polypeptide(L)'
;MISLIANIGIQMFTFPIKFDPQDNVKMFFHEWLDPEKLFLKLELVQDISTESGVVYVKKYDLYNAGFLSADTSITKLNWDEVSAEGIKPLKMDADMCEGVRGNIFRMNFSDRNCKLSFFENVWLPIPYFLVNAKNRFRFGPLNWSRFKLVPRAEENEYDVILAFDTRSYYEEGDEYNEGPVFADNYQKELTFSVCENDFLLADYCAGGKPWSYIDNYLMQVVYPDATKVNRIRVSQNDFKYSYIATYIYLIKSIVRQNLFPKVTLYKDRDVTVKDIDMIIDVGNSRTTALLVEDNMNFNQVRPLELIDYTDIIMHNENGMPQLKVYKDPFDMHLAFRKAQFGNIGIKDSLQFVYPSLVRLGIEANNLARKAADYELGRQSYSTYSSPKRYLWDDKKQKYDWEFVRLPNESQDDSVLILQGITSQLNADGSINAENNGGVLKRYPRRSLMTFAFLEMFVQARFQINSHAYREFRGETDSPRRIRRVIVTCPTAMSKIEREALINSAKDAALLLKNFSENKGPQSNNSLNVDVIIVPKLQKTSDKWYYDEATCAQLVYMYAEMSQRYNCHCEEFFHLYGRKREDDLNNSLIVGSLDIGAG
;
A
#
# COMPACT_ATOMS: atom_id res chain seq x y z
N MET A 1 -16.73 8.84 4.91
CA MET A 1 -15.85 8.12 5.84
C MET A 1 -15.37 6.89 5.12
N ILE A 2 -14.08 6.57 5.21
CA ILE A 2 -13.50 5.38 4.56
C ILE A 2 -13.18 4.37 5.64
N SER A 3 -13.54 3.11 5.43
CA SER A 3 -13.20 2.03 6.34
C SER A 3 -11.97 1.28 5.86
N LEU A 4 -11.05 1.03 6.78
CA LEU A 4 -9.84 0.24 6.60
C LEU A 4 -9.91 -0.99 7.52
N ILE A 5 -9.18 -2.04 7.17
CA ILE A 5 -9.01 -3.22 8.02
C ILE A 5 -7.54 -3.31 8.45
N ALA A 6 -7.31 -3.50 9.74
CA ALA A 6 -5.98 -3.69 10.28
C ALA A 6 -5.31 -4.94 9.70
N ASN A 7 -3.98 -4.93 9.63
CA ASN A 7 -3.14 -6.05 9.23
C ASN A 7 -3.34 -6.59 7.79
N ILE A 8 -4.02 -5.85 6.91
CA ILE A 8 -4.16 -6.25 5.51
C ILE A 8 -2.93 -5.90 4.69
N GLY A 9 -2.35 -4.75 4.92
CA GLY A 9 -1.31 -4.15 4.10
C GLY A 9 -1.74 -2.81 3.52
N ILE A 10 -1.38 -2.56 2.27
CA ILE A 10 -1.60 -1.26 1.63
C ILE A 10 -3.05 -1.16 1.10
N GLN A 11 -3.74 -0.09 1.50
CA GLN A 11 -5.06 0.29 0.99
C GLN A 11 -4.98 1.70 0.41
N MET A 12 -5.53 1.90 -0.80
CA MET A 12 -5.39 3.15 -1.54
C MET A 12 -6.73 3.72 -1.96
N PHE A 13 -6.76 5.06 -2.09
CA PHE A 13 -7.92 5.84 -2.53
C PHE A 13 -7.46 6.97 -3.43
N THR A 14 -8.34 7.43 -4.32
CA THR A 14 -8.05 8.55 -5.22
C THR A 14 -9.18 9.57 -5.17
N PHE A 15 -8.82 10.84 -5.22
CA PHE A 15 -9.80 11.95 -5.30
C PHE A 15 -9.14 13.18 -5.92
N PRO A 16 -9.91 14.06 -6.57
CA PRO A 16 -9.40 15.31 -7.12
C PRO A 16 -9.33 16.39 -6.05
N ILE A 17 -8.41 17.32 -6.23
CA ILE A 17 -8.26 18.51 -5.39
C ILE A 17 -7.90 19.72 -6.26
N LYS A 18 -8.39 20.88 -5.84
CA LYS A 18 -8.01 22.17 -6.41
C LYS A 18 -7.48 23.08 -5.32
N PHE A 19 -6.32 23.65 -5.53
CA PHE A 19 -5.73 24.62 -4.62
C PHE A 19 -6.10 26.04 -5.02
N ASP A 20 -6.37 26.89 -4.03
CA ASP A 20 -6.52 28.31 -4.27
C ASP A 20 -5.17 29.01 -4.05
N PRO A 21 -4.53 29.58 -5.09
CA PRO A 21 -3.24 30.24 -4.97
C PRO A 21 -3.29 31.57 -4.24
N GLN A 22 -4.48 32.10 -3.94
CA GLN A 22 -4.64 33.43 -3.32
C GLN A 22 -4.58 33.44 -1.80
N ASP A 23 -4.46 32.29 -1.16
CA ASP A 23 -4.33 32.17 0.29
C ASP A 23 -2.99 32.74 0.77
N ASN A 24 -2.95 34.03 1.11
CA ASN A 24 -1.81 34.68 1.74
C ASN A 24 -1.67 34.28 3.21
N VAL A 25 -1.28 33.04 3.46
CA VAL A 25 -1.03 32.55 4.81
C VAL A 25 0.39 32.91 5.23
N LYS A 26 0.52 33.74 6.25
CA LYS A 26 1.82 34.04 6.88
C LYS A 26 2.05 33.06 8.01
N MET A 27 3.22 32.45 8.04
CA MET A 27 3.67 31.60 9.15
C MET A 27 4.95 32.15 9.73
N PHE A 28 5.05 32.10 11.06
CA PHE A 28 6.25 32.44 11.78
C PHE A 28 6.77 31.21 12.49
N PHE A 29 8.05 30.95 12.33
CA PHE A 29 8.74 29.83 12.92
C PHE A 29 9.82 30.33 13.87
N HIS A 30 9.89 29.72 15.05
CA HIS A 30 11.00 29.87 15.98
C HIS A 30 11.88 28.63 15.89
N GLU A 31 13.11 28.82 15.50
CA GLU A 31 14.14 27.78 15.49
C GLU A 31 15.02 27.89 16.70
N TRP A 32 15.26 26.81 17.39
CA TRP A 32 16.17 26.78 18.53
C TRP A 32 16.88 25.43 18.62
N LEU A 33 18.08 25.43 19.23
CA LEU A 33 18.85 24.21 19.45
C LEU A 33 18.43 23.61 20.79
N ASP A 34 17.98 22.35 20.78
CA ASP A 34 17.74 21.61 22.00
C ASP A 34 19.08 21.23 22.65
N PRO A 35 19.40 21.76 23.85
CA PRO A 35 20.70 21.55 24.47
C PRO A 35 20.92 20.10 24.96
N GLU A 36 19.84 19.36 25.23
CA GLU A 36 19.95 17.98 25.70
C GLU A 36 20.17 17.00 24.55
N LYS A 37 19.56 17.28 23.43
CA LYS A 37 19.50 16.35 22.30
C LYS A 37 20.36 16.77 21.11
N LEU A 38 20.93 17.96 21.15
CA LEU A 38 21.84 18.50 20.14
C LEU A 38 21.24 18.56 18.71
N PHE A 39 19.94 18.78 18.60
CA PHE A 39 19.29 19.00 17.30
C PHE A 39 18.45 20.29 17.31
N LEU A 40 18.20 20.78 16.09
CA LEU A 40 17.39 21.95 15.87
C LEU A 40 15.90 21.60 15.99
N LYS A 41 15.21 22.31 16.86
CA LYS A 41 13.75 22.29 16.96
C LYS A 41 13.14 23.46 16.23
N LEU A 42 11.97 23.22 15.66
CA LEU A 42 11.17 24.21 14.98
C LEU A 42 9.79 24.27 15.64
N GLU A 43 9.37 25.46 16.01
CA GLU A 43 8.06 25.69 16.62
C GLU A 43 7.32 26.80 15.87
N LEU A 44 6.02 26.62 15.67
CA LEU A 44 5.18 27.70 15.17
C LEU A 44 4.87 28.70 16.26
N VAL A 45 4.98 29.98 15.89
CA VAL A 45 4.71 31.10 16.79
C VAL A 45 3.63 32.00 16.22
N GLN A 46 2.95 32.70 17.10
CA GLN A 46 1.98 33.73 16.78
C GLN A 46 2.57 35.09 17.08
N ASP A 47 2.37 36.04 16.17
CA ASP A 47 2.65 37.46 16.39
C ASP A 47 1.48 38.13 17.13
N ILE A 48 1.78 38.85 18.18
CA ILE A 48 0.81 39.62 18.98
C ILE A 48 1.27 41.06 19.04
N SER A 49 0.39 41.97 18.65
CA SER A 49 0.66 43.41 18.74
C SER A 49 0.55 43.89 20.20
N THR A 50 1.55 44.66 20.64
CA THR A 50 1.57 45.32 21.94
C THR A 50 1.81 46.81 21.76
N GLU A 51 1.66 47.60 22.82
CA GLU A 51 2.01 49.06 22.80
C GLU A 51 3.47 49.32 22.45
N SER A 52 4.36 48.39 22.83
CA SER A 52 5.81 48.50 22.61
C SER A 52 6.30 47.84 21.32
N GLY A 53 5.41 47.24 20.52
CA GLY A 53 5.76 46.54 19.29
C GLY A 53 5.11 45.15 19.17
N VAL A 54 5.71 44.26 18.38
CA VAL A 54 5.22 42.91 18.20
C VAL A 54 5.98 41.95 19.09
N VAL A 55 5.26 41.11 19.84
CA VAL A 55 5.81 39.97 20.57
C VAL A 55 5.43 38.66 19.91
N TYR A 56 6.29 37.66 19.99
CA TYR A 56 6.06 36.34 19.46
C TYR A 56 5.86 35.36 20.60
N VAL A 57 4.85 34.51 20.46
CA VAL A 57 4.47 33.51 21.47
C VAL A 57 4.30 32.15 20.80
N LYS A 58 4.68 31.07 21.47
CA LYS A 58 4.49 29.73 20.97
C LYS A 58 3.01 29.44 20.76
N LYS A 59 2.63 29.00 19.57
CA LYS A 59 1.23 28.63 19.29
C LYS A 59 0.74 27.48 20.18
N TYR A 60 1.64 26.59 20.55
CA TYR A 60 1.33 25.49 21.46
C TYR A 60 0.89 25.99 22.85
N ASP A 61 1.57 27.01 23.39
CA ASP A 61 1.20 27.60 24.68
C ASP A 61 -0.16 28.28 24.63
N LEU A 62 -0.44 29.02 23.54
CA LEU A 62 -1.75 29.64 23.31
C LEU A 62 -2.88 28.60 23.22
N TYR A 63 -2.62 27.47 22.59
CA TYR A 63 -3.58 26.39 22.48
C TYR A 63 -3.87 25.76 23.84
N ASN A 64 -2.84 25.47 24.63
CA ASN A 64 -3.01 24.87 25.94
C ASN A 64 -3.77 25.78 26.91
N ALA A 65 -3.56 27.10 26.81
CA ALA A 65 -4.28 28.09 27.58
C ALA A 65 -5.71 28.39 27.05
N GLY A 66 -6.09 27.79 25.91
CA GLY A 66 -7.43 27.93 25.36
C GLY A 66 -7.66 29.17 24.47
N PHE A 67 -6.62 29.92 24.15
CA PHE A 67 -6.70 31.07 23.23
C PHE A 67 -6.80 30.64 21.76
N LEU A 68 -6.37 29.44 21.41
CA LEU A 68 -6.48 28.88 20.08
C LEU A 68 -7.39 27.65 20.10
N SER A 69 -8.41 27.65 19.26
CA SER A 69 -9.18 26.46 18.96
C SER A 69 -8.55 25.68 17.79
N ALA A 70 -8.97 24.45 17.60
CA ALA A 70 -8.58 23.66 16.43
C ALA A 70 -8.98 24.33 15.11
N ASP A 71 -10.01 25.16 15.10
CA ASP A 71 -10.55 25.87 13.92
C ASP A 71 -9.84 27.21 13.62
N THR A 72 -8.82 27.55 14.36
CA THR A 72 -7.84 28.66 14.19
C THR A 72 -8.26 29.91 13.41
N SER A 73 -9.47 30.35 13.48
CA SER A 73 -9.82 31.73 13.13
C SER A 73 -9.49 32.61 14.34
N ILE A 74 -8.27 33.14 14.38
CA ILE A 74 -7.83 34.00 15.47
C ILE A 74 -8.52 35.36 15.33
N THR A 75 -9.55 35.58 16.11
CA THR A 75 -9.93 36.93 16.51
C THR A 75 -8.78 37.53 17.31
N LYS A 76 -8.44 38.79 17.04
CA LYS A 76 -7.33 39.54 17.63
C LYS A 76 -6.98 39.10 19.07
N LEU A 77 -5.82 38.43 19.22
CA LEU A 77 -5.28 38.12 20.53
C LEU A 77 -4.79 39.40 21.20
N ASN A 78 -5.24 39.61 22.43
CA ASN A 78 -4.77 40.70 23.26
C ASN A 78 -3.60 40.20 24.11
N TRP A 79 -2.48 40.94 24.09
CA TRP A 79 -1.29 40.59 24.88
C TRP A 79 -1.58 40.58 26.39
N ASP A 80 -2.39 41.49 26.88
CA ASP A 80 -2.70 41.58 28.31
C ASP A 80 -3.41 40.35 28.82
N GLU A 81 -4.35 39.78 28.03
CA GLU A 81 -5.02 38.55 28.34
C GLU A 81 -4.09 37.35 28.32
N VAL A 82 -3.23 37.27 27.30
CA VAL A 82 -2.27 36.18 27.12
C VAL A 82 -1.23 36.18 28.23
N SER A 83 -0.74 37.38 28.61
CA SER A 83 0.26 37.53 29.68
C SER A 83 -0.30 37.24 31.06
N ALA A 84 -1.60 37.48 31.29
CA ALA A 84 -2.27 37.19 32.54
C ALA A 84 -2.34 35.68 32.84
N GLU A 85 -2.35 34.84 31.81
CA GLU A 85 -2.26 33.37 31.95
C GLU A 85 -0.82 32.85 32.16
N GLY A 86 0.14 33.79 32.37
CA GLY A 86 1.53 33.44 32.64
C GLY A 86 2.34 33.03 31.39
N ILE A 87 1.78 33.18 30.19
CA ILE A 87 2.48 32.90 28.95
C ILE A 87 3.51 33.98 28.71
N LYS A 88 4.74 33.56 28.46
CA LYS A 88 5.89 34.49 28.26
C LYS A 88 6.17 34.64 26.76
N PRO A 89 6.54 35.88 26.34
CA PRO A 89 7.00 36.10 24.97
C PRO A 89 8.31 35.36 24.74
N LEU A 90 8.55 34.94 23.51
CA LEU A 90 9.86 34.47 23.08
C LEU A 90 10.81 35.67 23.05
N LYS A 91 11.86 35.65 23.87
CA LYS A 91 12.88 36.70 23.87
C LYS A 91 13.78 36.55 22.68
N MET A 92 13.89 37.60 21.88
CA MET A 92 14.73 37.63 20.68
C MET A 92 16.15 38.14 20.95
N ASP A 93 16.45 38.65 22.16
CA ASP A 93 17.77 39.17 22.51
C ASP A 93 18.78 38.06 22.75
N ALA A 94 19.85 38.11 21.96
CA ALA A 94 20.96 37.17 21.97
C ALA A 94 21.69 37.06 23.32
N ASP A 95 21.56 38.05 24.19
CA ASP A 95 22.33 38.16 25.44
C ASP A 95 21.64 37.57 26.66
N MET A 96 20.39 37.08 26.54
CA MET A 96 19.61 36.57 27.68
C MET A 96 19.27 35.11 27.64
N CYS A 97 19.64 34.39 26.62
CA CYS A 97 19.48 32.93 26.52
C CYS A 97 20.83 32.25 26.68
N GLU A 98 21.26 32.02 27.90
CA GLU A 98 22.34 31.05 28.15
C GLU A 98 21.93 29.71 27.52
N GLY A 99 22.53 29.40 26.37
CA GLY A 99 22.42 28.11 25.69
C GLY A 99 21.41 27.98 24.56
N VAL A 100 20.49 28.92 24.33
CA VAL A 100 19.45 28.79 23.29
C VAL A 100 19.46 30.00 22.35
N ARG A 101 20.09 29.86 21.19
CA ARG A 101 19.95 30.84 20.09
C ARG A 101 18.66 30.52 19.33
N GLY A 102 17.66 31.39 19.44
CA GLY A 102 16.42 31.25 18.70
C GLY A 102 16.29 32.35 17.63
N ASN A 103 16.03 31.96 16.40
CA ASN A 103 15.71 32.88 15.31
C ASN A 103 14.23 32.75 14.95
N ILE A 104 13.60 33.88 14.61
CA ILE A 104 12.23 33.89 14.09
C ILE A 104 12.27 34.11 12.59
N PHE A 105 11.71 33.17 11.86
CA PHE A 105 11.59 33.18 10.41
C PHE A 105 10.14 33.44 10.02
N ARG A 106 9.95 34.36 9.09
CA ARG A 106 8.65 34.61 8.48
C ARG A 106 8.59 33.95 7.11
N MET A 107 7.56 33.13 6.89
CA MET A 107 7.28 32.51 5.61
C MET A 107 5.95 32.98 5.05
N ASN A 108 5.93 33.28 3.76
CA ASN A 108 4.75 33.70 3.04
C ASN A 108 4.62 32.84 1.77
N PHE A 109 3.43 32.30 1.52
CA PHE A 109 3.17 31.44 0.34
C PHE A 109 3.26 32.17 -0.99
N SER A 110 3.11 33.50 -0.99
CA SER A 110 3.40 34.31 -2.18
C SER A 110 4.88 34.38 -2.53
N ASP A 111 5.76 33.90 -1.64
CA ASP A 111 7.19 33.91 -1.89
C ASP A 111 7.55 32.88 -2.97
N ARG A 112 8.44 33.25 -3.90
CA ARG A 112 8.86 32.44 -5.05
C ARG A 112 9.41 31.05 -4.67
N ASN A 113 9.70 30.83 -3.40
CA ASN A 113 10.26 29.60 -2.87
C ASN A 113 9.21 28.58 -2.41
N CYS A 114 7.94 28.98 -2.25
CA CYS A 114 6.85 28.11 -1.84
C CYS A 114 6.11 27.58 -3.07
N LYS A 115 6.61 26.50 -3.66
CA LYS A 115 6.03 25.93 -4.88
C LYS A 115 5.46 24.54 -4.61
N LEU A 116 4.18 24.33 -4.92
CA LEU A 116 3.55 23.01 -4.86
C LEU A 116 4.21 22.00 -5.81
N SER A 117 4.80 22.48 -6.92
CA SER A 117 5.51 21.63 -7.87
C SER A 117 6.67 20.83 -7.26
N PHE A 118 7.21 21.22 -6.11
CA PHE A 118 8.19 20.40 -5.39
C PHE A 118 7.62 19.09 -4.86
N PHE A 119 6.31 19.01 -4.68
CA PHE A 119 5.61 17.86 -4.13
C PHE A 119 4.92 17.02 -5.19
N GLU A 120 4.99 17.40 -6.44
CA GLU A 120 4.36 16.67 -7.54
C GLU A 120 5.04 15.33 -7.78
N ASN A 121 4.23 14.31 -8.01
CA ASN A 121 4.65 12.94 -8.32
C ASN A 121 5.53 12.26 -7.26
N VAL A 122 5.52 12.77 -6.04
CA VAL A 122 6.30 12.26 -4.91
C VAL A 122 5.36 11.73 -3.83
N TRP A 123 5.71 10.58 -3.24
CA TRP A 123 4.99 10.06 -2.08
C TRP A 123 5.39 10.84 -0.82
N LEU A 124 4.46 11.57 -0.25
CA LEU A 124 4.63 12.35 0.96
C LEU A 124 3.92 11.67 2.13
N PRO A 125 4.52 11.66 3.32
CA PRO A 125 3.82 11.24 4.52
C PRO A 125 2.70 12.22 4.84
N ILE A 126 1.61 11.72 5.43
CA ILE A 126 0.49 12.53 5.88
C ILE A 126 0.05 12.10 7.28
N PRO A 127 -0.07 13.04 8.25
CA PRO A 127 -0.37 12.71 9.63
C PRO A 127 -1.87 12.50 9.84
N TYR A 128 -2.30 11.25 9.82
CA TYR A 128 -3.61 10.86 10.31
C TYR A 128 -3.53 10.61 11.81
N PHE A 129 -4.12 11.50 12.58
CA PHE A 129 -4.15 11.44 14.03
C PHE A 129 -5.38 10.71 14.53
N LEU A 130 -5.23 9.97 15.62
CA LEU A 130 -6.35 9.38 16.33
C LEU A 130 -7.23 10.48 16.92
N VAL A 131 -8.52 10.42 16.63
CA VAL A 131 -9.53 11.37 17.14
C VAL A 131 -10.22 10.76 18.36
N ASN A 132 -10.22 11.48 19.49
CA ASN A 132 -10.96 11.04 20.68
C ASN A 132 -12.44 11.49 20.63
N ALA A 133 -13.24 11.02 21.60
CA ALA A 133 -14.66 11.36 21.73
C ALA A 133 -14.95 12.87 21.89
N LYS A 134 -13.94 13.69 22.20
CA LYS A 134 -14.05 15.16 22.28
C LYS A 134 -13.52 15.85 21.03
N ASN A 135 -13.34 15.14 19.91
CA ASN A 135 -12.72 15.61 18.67
C ASN A 135 -11.33 16.24 18.86
N ARG A 136 -10.58 15.81 19.88
CA ARG A 136 -9.21 16.23 20.09
C ARG A 136 -8.28 15.17 19.51
N PHE A 137 -7.23 15.63 18.84
CA PHE A 137 -6.19 14.75 18.34
C PHE A 137 -5.39 14.19 19.51
N ARG A 138 -5.32 12.86 19.57
CA ARG A 138 -4.54 12.12 20.55
C ARG A 138 -3.41 11.41 19.81
N PHE A 139 -2.31 11.20 20.52
CA PHE A 139 -1.11 10.57 20.00
C PHE A 139 -0.44 11.36 18.86
N GLY A 140 0.86 11.34 18.90
CA GLY A 140 1.69 12.01 17.92
C GLY A 140 1.54 11.44 16.51
N PRO A 141 2.31 11.96 15.60
CA PRO A 141 2.22 11.59 14.19
C PRO A 141 2.47 10.11 13.99
N LEU A 142 1.54 9.47 13.28
CA LEU A 142 1.64 8.09 12.86
C LEU A 142 2.16 8.03 11.43
N ASN A 143 3.09 7.15 11.18
CA ASN A 143 3.83 7.10 9.92
C ASN A 143 3.27 6.09 8.92
N TRP A 144 2.01 5.74 9.05
CA TRP A 144 1.33 4.69 8.31
C TRP A 144 0.56 5.17 7.08
N SER A 145 0.58 6.46 6.79
CA SER A 145 -0.16 7.04 5.68
C SER A 145 0.73 7.88 4.76
N ARG A 146 0.45 7.83 3.46
CA ARG A 146 1.15 8.56 2.40
C ARG A 146 0.14 9.14 1.43
N PHE A 147 0.51 10.25 0.79
CA PHE A 147 -0.22 10.75 -0.36
C PHE A 147 0.74 11.14 -1.49
N LYS A 148 0.20 11.15 -2.69
CA LYS A 148 0.92 11.58 -3.89
C LYS A 148 0.04 12.55 -4.67
N LEU A 149 0.61 13.68 -5.07
CA LEU A 149 -0.05 14.66 -5.93
C LEU A 149 0.33 14.39 -7.38
N VAL A 150 -0.65 14.17 -8.24
CA VAL A 150 -0.46 14.02 -9.68
C VAL A 150 -1.07 15.25 -10.34
N PRO A 151 -0.27 16.10 -11.02
CA PRO A 151 -0.79 17.32 -11.63
C PRO A 151 -1.77 17.00 -12.76
N ARG A 152 -2.83 17.81 -12.87
CA ARG A 152 -3.77 17.81 -13.99
C ARG A 152 -3.38 18.82 -15.03
N ALA A 153 -4.13 18.85 -16.14
CA ALA A 153 -3.90 19.81 -17.22
C ALA A 153 -4.21 21.27 -16.80
N GLU A 154 -5.15 21.45 -15.86
CA GLU A 154 -5.52 22.76 -15.34
C GLU A 154 -4.59 23.16 -14.19
N GLU A 155 -4.28 24.44 -14.13
CA GLU A 155 -3.39 24.99 -13.11
C GLU A 155 -3.99 24.82 -11.70
N ASN A 156 -3.14 24.41 -10.75
CA ASN A 156 -3.49 24.14 -9.35
C ASN A 156 -4.50 23.01 -9.14
N GLU A 157 -4.76 22.19 -10.16
CA GLU A 157 -5.57 20.98 -10.03
C GLU A 157 -4.71 19.73 -9.98
N TYR A 158 -5.02 18.85 -9.05
CA TYR A 158 -4.28 17.62 -8.81
C TYR A 158 -5.22 16.44 -8.56
N ASP A 159 -4.76 15.27 -8.91
CA ASP A 159 -5.29 14.03 -8.38
C ASP A 159 -4.47 13.62 -7.17
N VAL A 160 -5.14 13.30 -6.08
CA VAL A 160 -4.51 12.78 -4.88
C VAL A 160 -4.65 11.27 -4.85
N ILE A 161 -3.54 10.57 -4.66
CA ILE A 161 -3.52 9.16 -4.33
C ILE A 161 -3.16 9.05 -2.85
N LEU A 162 -4.10 8.54 -2.05
CA LEU A 162 -3.92 8.33 -0.62
C LEU A 162 -3.67 6.84 -0.36
N ALA A 163 -2.61 6.51 0.36
CA ALA A 163 -2.25 5.14 0.69
C ALA A 163 -2.03 4.96 2.20
N PHE A 164 -2.56 3.87 2.73
CA PHE A 164 -2.39 3.47 4.13
C PHE A 164 -1.72 2.10 4.20
N ASP A 165 -0.68 1.97 5.01
CA ASP A 165 -0.15 0.68 5.43
C ASP A 165 -0.80 0.28 6.75
N THR A 166 -1.78 -0.58 6.68
CA THR A 166 -2.59 -0.99 7.84
C THR A 166 -1.95 -2.09 8.66
N ARG A 167 -0.71 -2.48 8.36
CA ARG A 167 0.02 -3.45 9.15
C ARG A 167 0.42 -2.82 10.48
N SER A 168 0.09 -3.46 11.57
CA SER A 168 0.58 -3.08 12.88
C SER A 168 2.00 -3.64 13.04
N TYR A 169 2.99 -2.82 12.75
CA TYR A 169 4.38 -3.10 13.09
C TYR A 169 4.63 -2.68 14.52
N TYR A 170 5.19 -3.59 15.30
CA TYR A 170 5.84 -3.26 16.52
C TYR A 170 7.17 -4.03 16.53
N GLU A 171 8.23 -3.40 16.05
CA GLU A 171 9.58 -3.81 16.44
C GLU A 171 10.01 -2.86 17.55
N GLU A 172 10.39 -3.43 18.67
CA GLU A 172 10.93 -2.66 19.79
C GLU A 172 12.17 -1.91 19.30
N GLY A 173 12.07 -0.58 19.20
CA GLY A 173 13.13 0.28 18.66
C GLY A 173 12.93 0.82 17.24
N ASP A 174 11.93 0.37 16.50
CA ASP A 174 11.62 0.93 15.17
C ASP A 174 10.58 2.05 15.27
N GLU A 175 11.05 3.22 15.67
CA GLU A 175 10.21 4.41 15.88
C GLU A 175 9.61 4.97 14.57
N TYR A 176 9.96 4.40 13.41
CA TYR A 176 9.59 4.93 12.09
C TYR A 176 8.35 4.28 11.47
N ASN A 177 7.97 3.11 11.93
CA ASN A 177 6.88 2.32 11.35
C ASN A 177 5.75 2.07 12.35
N GLU A 178 5.49 3.02 13.21
CA GLU A 178 4.35 2.94 14.10
C GLU A 178 3.05 3.00 13.30
N GLY A 179 2.56 1.84 12.92
CA GLY A 179 1.19 1.69 12.49
C GLY A 179 0.23 1.92 13.65
N PRO A 180 -1.04 2.13 13.38
CA PRO A 180 -2.04 2.32 14.42
C PRO A 180 -2.16 1.05 15.26
N VAL A 181 -1.91 1.17 16.56
CA VAL A 181 -2.03 0.07 17.53
C VAL A 181 -3.32 0.22 18.30
N PHE A 182 -4.08 -0.86 18.40
CA PHE A 182 -5.21 -0.92 19.33
C PHE A 182 -4.65 -1.14 20.75
N ALA A 183 -4.51 -0.05 21.50
CA ALA A 183 -3.96 -0.08 22.85
C ALA A 183 -4.86 -0.81 23.86
N ASP A 184 -6.13 -1.04 23.53
CA ASP A 184 -7.13 -1.63 24.40
C ASP A 184 -7.85 -2.79 23.69
N ASN A 185 -7.98 -3.91 24.38
CA ASN A 185 -8.65 -5.10 23.87
C ASN A 185 -10.16 -4.89 23.64
N TYR A 186 -10.74 -3.83 24.16
CA TYR A 186 -12.18 -3.53 24.03
C TYR A 186 -12.52 -2.63 22.84
N GLN A 187 -11.54 -2.00 22.20
CA GLN A 187 -11.81 -1.16 21.04
C GLN A 187 -11.94 -2.02 19.79
N LYS A 188 -13.08 -1.93 19.12
CA LYS A 188 -13.32 -2.58 17.82
C LYS A 188 -12.83 -1.74 16.65
N GLU A 189 -12.80 -0.43 16.83
CA GLU A 189 -12.48 0.52 15.79
C GLU A 189 -11.71 1.73 16.32
N LEU A 190 -10.92 2.34 15.48
CA LEU A 190 -10.22 3.59 15.73
C LEU A 190 -10.50 4.56 14.60
N THR A 191 -10.87 5.80 14.94
CA THR A 191 -11.11 6.84 13.94
C THR A 191 -9.94 7.81 13.87
N PHE A 192 -9.47 8.06 12.65
CA PHE A 192 -8.36 8.96 12.36
C PHE A 192 -8.80 10.08 11.43
N SER A 193 -8.20 11.24 11.60
CA SER A 193 -8.39 12.39 10.74
C SER A 193 -7.08 13.13 10.54
N VAL A 194 -6.93 13.80 9.41
CA VAL A 194 -5.81 14.72 9.23
C VAL A 194 -6.01 15.93 10.11
N CYS A 195 -4.99 16.27 10.86
CA CYS A 195 -5.00 17.42 11.75
C CYS A 195 -4.76 18.71 10.95
N GLU A 196 -5.59 19.71 11.16
CA GLU A 196 -5.39 21.06 10.60
C GLU A 196 -4.60 21.99 11.53
N ASN A 197 -4.27 21.50 12.70
CA ASN A 197 -3.56 22.26 13.69
C ASN A 197 -2.10 22.47 13.28
N ASP A 198 -1.75 23.70 12.93
CA ASP A 198 -0.45 24.04 12.35
C ASP A 198 0.73 23.77 13.29
N PHE A 199 0.57 23.88 14.61
CA PHE A 199 1.68 23.56 15.52
C PHE A 199 1.94 22.06 15.63
N LEU A 200 0.89 21.21 15.61
CA LEU A 200 1.06 19.75 15.54
C LEU A 200 1.67 19.33 14.19
N LEU A 201 1.28 20.00 13.10
CA LEU A 201 1.89 19.78 11.78
C LEU A 201 3.35 20.21 11.74
N ALA A 202 3.68 21.34 12.38
CA ALA A 202 5.08 21.79 12.49
C ALA A 202 5.93 20.83 13.33
N ASP A 203 5.38 20.32 14.42
CA ASP A 203 6.04 19.31 15.24
C ASP A 203 6.23 18.00 14.45
N TYR A 204 5.23 17.58 13.69
CA TYR A 204 5.34 16.46 12.76
C TYR A 204 6.44 16.64 11.71
N CYS A 205 6.64 17.86 11.19
CA CYS A 205 7.65 18.15 10.18
C CYS A 205 9.05 18.28 10.75
N ALA A 206 9.20 18.77 11.99
CA ALA A 206 10.46 19.25 12.52
C ALA A 206 10.73 18.91 13.99
N GLY A 207 9.78 18.28 14.66
CA GLY A 207 9.91 17.92 16.07
C GLY A 207 10.91 16.80 16.30
N GLY A 208 11.89 17.03 17.09
CA GLY A 208 12.99 16.17 17.40
C GLY A 208 12.70 14.68 17.57
N LYS A 209 13.51 13.81 17.50
CA LYS A 209 13.59 12.41 17.23
C LYS A 209 13.03 12.13 15.86
N PRO A 210 13.51 11.22 15.35
CA PRO A 210 13.80 10.86 13.98
C PRO A 210 12.89 11.56 12.94
N TRP A 211 12.21 12.54 13.38
CA TRP A 211 11.26 13.44 12.72
C TRP A 211 11.88 14.48 11.81
N SER A 212 13.16 14.48 11.76
CA SER A 212 13.86 14.81 10.56
C SER A 212 13.39 14.01 9.34
N TYR A 213 12.39 13.10 9.52
CA TYR A 213 11.84 12.26 8.46
C TYR A 213 11.26 13.09 7.30
N ILE A 214 10.31 13.97 7.53
CA ILE A 214 9.82 14.86 6.46
C ILE A 214 10.91 15.81 6.01
N ASP A 215 11.70 16.35 6.93
CA ASP A 215 12.82 17.20 6.60
C ASP A 215 13.85 16.49 5.73
N ASN A 216 14.26 15.30 6.11
CA ASN A 216 15.16 14.48 5.30
C ASN A 216 14.55 14.10 3.96
N TYR A 217 13.26 13.80 3.95
CA TYR A 217 12.53 13.48 2.74
C TYR A 217 12.50 14.66 1.78
N LEU A 218 12.06 15.82 2.25
CA LEU A 218 11.99 17.04 1.44
C LEU A 218 13.38 17.48 0.96
N MET A 219 14.39 17.38 1.81
CA MET A 219 15.76 17.68 1.44
C MET A 219 16.29 16.76 0.34
N GLN A 220 15.94 15.48 0.37
CA GLN A 220 16.34 14.53 -0.67
C GLN A 220 15.64 14.78 -2.00
N VAL A 221 14.35 15.10 -1.95
CA VAL A 221 13.55 15.41 -3.15
C VAL A 221 14.08 16.66 -3.83
N VAL A 222 14.44 17.67 -3.06
CA VAL A 222 14.84 18.98 -3.61
C VAL A 222 16.32 19.04 -3.94
N TYR A 223 17.14 18.31 -3.20
CA TYR A 223 18.60 18.26 -3.37
C TYR A 223 19.10 16.81 -3.45
N PRO A 224 18.69 16.05 -4.45
CA PRO A 224 19.05 14.62 -4.56
C PRO A 224 20.58 14.41 -4.63
N ASP A 225 21.31 15.35 -5.25
CA ASP A 225 22.76 15.26 -5.47
C ASP A 225 23.60 15.95 -4.39
N ALA A 226 22.96 16.48 -3.36
CA ALA A 226 23.70 17.20 -2.31
C ALA A 226 24.53 16.24 -1.45
N THR A 227 25.82 16.51 -1.32
CA THR A 227 26.69 15.81 -0.36
C THR A 227 26.19 16.06 1.07
N LYS A 228 26.51 15.17 2.01
CA LYS A 228 26.08 15.29 3.42
C LYS A 228 26.43 16.65 4.03
N VAL A 229 27.60 17.21 3.70
CA VAL A 229 28.07 18.52 4.18
C VAL A 229 27.24 19.66 3.56
N ASN A 230 26.93 19.58 2.28
CA ASN A 230 26.09 20.56 1.61
C ASN A 230 24.65 20.49 2.10
N ARG A 231 24.11 19.31 2.40
CA ARG A 231 22.79 19.13 3.01
C ARG A 231 22.68 19.85 4.35
N ILE A 232 23.69 19.72 5.20
CA ILE A 232 23.72 20.43 6.50
C ILE A 232 23.75 21.95 6.29
N ARG A 233 24.55 22.43 5.34
CA ARG A 233 24.61 23.87 5.02
C ARG A 233 23.32 24.41 4.43
N VAL A 234 22.68 23.64 3.56
CA VAL A 234 21.39 24.02 2.97
C VAL A 234 20.28 23.96 4.00
N SER A 235 20.34 23.03 4.97
CA SER A 235 19.35 22.96 6.06
C SER A 235 19.40 24.17 7.00
N GLN A 236 20.44 24.96 6.96
CA GLN A 236 20.58 26.21 7.72
C GLN A 236 20.07 27.45 6.97
N ASN A 237 19.60 27.30 5.72
CA ASN A 237 19.08 28.40 4.92
C ASN A 237 17.56 28.51 5.01
N ASP A 238 17.00 29.68 4.76
CA ASP A 238 15.57 30.02 4.70
C ASP A 238 14.75 29.03 3.82
N PHE A 239 15.43 28.35 2.92
CA PHE A 239 14.85 27.41 1.99
C PHE A 239 14.22 26.17 2.67
N LYS A 240 14.77 25.69 3.77
CA LYS A 240 14.21 24.59 4.57
C LYS A 240 12.80 24.92 5.06
N TYR A 241 12.64 26.14 5.56
CA TYR A 241 11.38 26.58 6.14
C TYR A 241 10.30 26.78 5.08
N SER A 242 10.69 27.13 3.86
CA SER A 242 9.73 27.27 2.76
C SER A 242 9.06 25.95 2.39
N TYR A 243 9.76 24.82 2.50
CA TYR A 243 9.13 23.52 2.29
C TYR A 243 8.17 23.14 3.39
N ILE A 244 8.60 23.32 4.64
CA ILE A 244 7.77 23.03 5.80
C ILE A 244 6.52 23.89 5.76
N ALA A 245 6.66 25.17 5.47
CA ALA A 245 5.54 26.08 5.30
C ALA A 245 4.63 25.67 4.16
N THR A 246 5.18 25.30 3.01
CA THR A 246 4.41 24.82 1.85
C THR A 246 3.68 23.51 2.16
N TYR A 247 4.34 22.60 2.85
CA TYR A 247 3.72 21.33 3.27
C TYR A 247 2.55 21.58 4.25
N ILE A 248 2.76 22.42 5.28
CA ILE A 248 1.70 22.76 6.24
C ILE A 248 0.53 23.44 5.54
N TYR A 249 0.82 24.38 4.62
CA TYR A 249 -0.21 25.02 3.80
C TYR A 249 -1.00 24.01 2.97
N LEU A 250 -0.31 23.12 2.29
CA LEU A 250 -0.90 22.04 1.50
C LEU A 250 -1.90 21.22 2.35
N ILE A 251 -1.47 20.76 3.51
CA ILE A 251 -2.31 19.97 4.41
C ILE A 251 -3.52 20.78 4.89
N LYS A 252 -3.32 22.02 5.31
CA LYS A 252 -4.42 22.89 5.76
C LYS A 252 -5.41 23.18 4.64
N SER A 253 -4.96 23.43 3.43
CA SER A 253 -5.83 23.67 2.27
C SER A 253 -6.69 22.45 1.95
N ILE A 254 -6.13 21.26 2.01
CA ILE A 254 -6.86 20.01 1.80
C ILE A 254 -7.92 19.79 2.91
N VAL A 255 -7.57 20.05 4.16
CA VAL A 255 -8.49 19.89 5.29
C VAL A 255 -9.62 20.92 5.25
N ARG A 256 -9.33 22.20 4.95
CA ARG A 256 -10.35 23.26 4.81
C ARG A 256 -11.37 22.94 3.74
N GLN A 257 -10.97 22.34 2.64
CA GLN A 257 -11.88 21.91 1.58
C GLN A 257 -12.63 20.61 1.93
N ASN A 258 -12.37 20.03 3.12
CA ASN A 258 -12.95 18.76 3.58
C ASN A 258 -12.73 17.60 2.59
N LEU A 259 -11.58 17.60 1.91
CA LEU A 259 -11.28 16.64 0.85
C LEU A 259 -10.59 15.38 1.38
N PHE A 260 -9.92 15.46 2.53
CA PHE A 260 -9.40 14.27 3.17
C PHE A 260 -10.49 13.56 3.97
N PRO A 261 -10.85 12.34 3.58
CA PRO A 261 -11.88 11.58 4.30
C PRO A 261 -11.39 11.21 5.70
N LYS A 262 -12.29 11.24 6.67
CA LYS A 262 -12.06 10.54 7.94
C LYS A 262 -11.94 9.05 7.67
N VAL A 263 -11.03 8.40 8.37
CA VAL A 263 -10.71 6.99 8.22
C VAL A 263 -11.07 6.25 9.50
N THR A 264 -11.82 5.17 9.38
CA THR A 264 -12.09 4.24 10.48
C THR A 264 -11.31 2.97 10.21
N LEU A 265 -10.39 2.63 11.13
CA LEU A 265 -9.64 1.38 11.10
C LEU A 265 -10.34 0.36 11.99
N TYR A 266 -10.76 -0.75 11.39
CA TYR A 266 -11.39 -1.85 12.11
C TYR A 266 -10.35 -2.89 12.50
N LYS A 267 -10.50 -3.41 13.72
CA LYS A 267 -9.67 -4.47 14.25
C LYS A 267 -10.01 -5.78 13.55
N ASP A 268 -9.00 -6.56 13.25
CA ASP A 268 -9.17 -7.83 12.54
C ASP A 268 -9.53 -9.03 13.44
N ARG A 269 -9.44 -8.88 14.78
CA ARG A 269 -9.56 -9.99 15.74
C ARG A 269 -10.94 -10.24 16.32
N ASP A 270 -11.67 -9.17 16.63
CA ASP A 270 -12.91 -9.27 17.44
C ASP A 270 -14.17 -9.14 16.59
N VAL A 271 -14.02 -9.25 15.28
CA VAL A 271 -15.10 -9.18 14.30
C VAL A 271 -15.23 -10.51 13.56
N THR A 272 -16.43 -10.79 13.06
CA THR A 272 -16.66 -11.98 12.25
C THR A 272 -15.89 -11.89 10.94
N VAL A 273 -14.89 -12.75 10.78
CA VAL A 273 -14.11 -12.84 9.54
C VAL A 273 -14.92 -13.62 8.51
N LYS A 274 -15.02 -13.08 7.30
CA LYS A 274 -15.66 -13.76 6.17
C LYS A 274 -14.64 -14.56 5.37
N ASP A 275 -15.02 -15.77 5.03
CA ASP A 275 -14.20 -16.70 4.24
C ASP A 275 -14.42 -16.50 2.75
N ILE A 276 -13.35 -16.42 1.99
CA ILE A 276 -13.33 -16.32 0.53
C ILE A 276 -12.63 -17.54 -0.04
N ASP A 277 -13.25 -18.16 -1.02
CA ASP A 277 -12.61 -19.14 -1.88
C ASP A 277 -12.09 -18.43 -3.14
N MET A 278 -10.83 -18.66 -3.48
CA MET A 278 -10.21 -18.16 -4.71
C MET A 278 -10.07 -19.30 -5.70
N ILE A 279 -10.70 -19.19 -6.85
CA ILE A 279 -10.63 -20.19 -7.92
C ILE A 279 -9.73 -19.64 -9.00
N ILE A 280 -8.67 -20.37 -9.36
CA ILE A 280 -7.67 -19.92 -10.34
C ILE A 280 -7.56 -20.93 -11.46
N ASP A 281 -7.81 -20.46 -12.67
CA ASP A 281 -7.48 -21.17 -13.90
C ASP A 281 -6.15 -20.63 -14.45
N VAL A 282 -5.08 -21.41 -14.27
CA VAL A 282 -3.71 -21.01 -14.63
C VAL A 282 -3.38 -21.47 -16.02
N GLY A 283 -3.54 -20.57 -17.00
CA GLY A 283 -3.10 -20.83 -18.37
C GLY A 283 -1.62 -20.49 -18.63
N ASN A 284 -1.08 -20.94 -19.76
CA ASN A 284 0.26 -20.55 -20.21
C ASN A 284 0.32 -19.08 -20.65
N SER A 285 -0.69 -18.64 -21.38
CA SER A 285 -0.75 -17.29 -21.93
C SER A 285 -1.59 -16.35 -21.07
N ARG A 286 -2.69 -16.84 -20.54
CA ARG A 286 -3.64 -16.05 -19.75
C ARG A 286 -4.10 -16.81 -18.52
N THR A 287 -4.42 -16.07 -17.49
CA THR A 287 -4.96 -16.61 -16.23
C THR A 287 -6.23 -15.86 -15.87
N THR A 288 -7.16 -16.58 -15.28
CA THR A 288 -8.39 -16.05 -14.70
C THR A 288 -8.47 -16.46 -13.24
N ALA A 289 -8.92 -15.57 -12.38
CA ALA A 289 -9.18 -15.90 -10.97
C ALA A 289 -10.49 -15.29 -10.51
N LEU A 290 -11.28 -16.07 -9.77
CA LEU A 290 -12.56 -15.67 -9.21
C LEU A 290 -12.51 -15.67 -7.69
N LEU A 291 -13.16 -14.69 -7.08
CA LEU A 291 -13.30 -14.52 -5.64
C LEU A 291 -14.75 -14.80 -5.25
N VAL A 292 -14.95 -15.85 -4.46
CA VAL A 292 -16.25 -16.38 -4.08
C VAL A 292 -16.38 -16.34 -2.56
N GLU A 293 -17.32 -15.56 -2.06
CA GLU A 293 -17.69 -15.52 -0.64
C GLU A 293 -18.87 -16.46 -0.37
N ASP A 294 -18.96 -17.06 0.81
CA ASP A 294 -20.08 -17.93 1.18
C ASP A 294 -21.43 -17.19 1.01
N ASN A 295 -22.44 -17.92 0.55
CA ASN A 295 -23.78 -17.39 0.27
C ASN A 295 -23.87 -16.32 -0.83
N MET A 296 -22.92 -16.29 -1.74
CA MET A 296 -22.99 -15.45 -2.93
C MET A 296 -23.91 -16.03 -3.99
N ASN A 297 -24.73 -15.15 -4.58
CA ASN A 297 -25.34 -15.44 -5.87
C ASN A 297 -24.29 -15.32 -6.98
N PHE A 298 -24.48 -16.02 -8.10
CA PHE A 298 -23.55 -15.99 -9.23
C PHE A 298 -23.17 -14.57 -9.67
N ASN A 299 -24.13 -13.65 -9.71
CA ASN A 299 -23.90 -12.24 -10.09
C ASN A 299 -23.04 -11.45 -9.08
N GLN A 300 -22.77 -12.01 -7.91
CA GLN A 300 -21.95 -11.39 -6.87
C GLN A 300 -20.50 -11.88 -6.87
N VAL A 301 -20.20 -12.94 -7.62
CA VAL A 301 -18.82 -13.40 -7.83
C VAL A 301 -18.02 -12.31 -8.52
N ARG A 302 -16.82 -12.04 -8.01
CA ARG A 302 -15.94 -11.01 -8.55
C ARG A 302 -14.67 -11.64 -9.13
N PRO A 303 -14.26 -11.22 -10.33
CA PRO A 303 -12.95 -11.56 -10.83
C PRO A 303 -11.86 -10.88 -10.01
N LEU A 304 -10.67 -11.49 -10.01
CA LEU A 304 -9.47 -10.84 -9.52
C LEU A 304 -9.14 -9.63 -10.40
N GLU A 305 -8.93 -8.50 -9.79
CA GLU A 305 -8.47 -7.28 -10.42
C GLU A 305 -7.02 -6.99 -9.98
N LEU A 306 -6.16 -6.64 -10.93
CA LEU A 306 -4.75 -6.29 -10.66
C LEU A 306 -4.59 -4.78 -10.68
N ILE A 307 -4.15 -4.19 -9.58
CA ILE A 307 -3.82 -2.76 -9.52
C ILE A 307 -2.46 -2.55 -10.19
N ASP A 308 -2.41 -1.55 -11.08
CA ASP A 308 -1.15 -1.12 -11.71
C ASP A 308 -0.39 -0.18 -10.76
N TYR A 309 0.71 -0.66 -10.22
CA TYR A 309 1.54 0.13 -9.31
C TYR A 309 2.60 0.99 -10.02
N THR A 310 2.76 0.81 -11.31
CA THR A 310 3.68 1.60 -12.13
C THR A 310 3.02 2.90 -12.62
N ASP A 311 1.74 2.80 -12.97
CA ASP A 311 0.94 3.90 -13.51
C ASP A 311 -0.43 3.89 -12.82
N ILE A 312 -0.41 4.30 -11.56
CA ILE A 312 -1.45 4.03 -10.55
C ILE A 312 -2.81 4.63 -10.91
N ILE A 313 -2.81 5.80 -11.57
CA ILE A 313 -4.04 6.56 -11.76
C ILE A 313 -4.51 6.54 -13.21
N MET A 314 -5.81 6.41 -13.40
CA MET A 314 -6.51 6.70 -14.65
C MET A 314 -7.73 7.58 -14.36
N HIS A 315 -8.35 8.12 -15.39
CA HIS A 315 -9.57 8.91 -15.26
C HIS A 315 -10.75 8.15 -15.88
N ASN A 316 -11.90 8.22 -15.22
CA ASN A 316 -13.15 7.71 -15.80
C ASN A 316 -13.69 8.68 -16.85
N GLU A 317 -14.83 8.35 -17.46
CA GLU A 317 -15.51 9.17 -18.48
C GLU A 317 -15.84 10.59 -18.00
N ASN A 318 -16.01 10.78 -16.70
CA ASN A 318 -16.28 12.08 -16.08
C ASN A 318 -15.00 12.83 -15.66
N GLY A 319 -13.83 12.33 -16.01
CA GLY A 319 -12.55 12.93 -15.63
C GLY A 319 -12.17 12.75 -14.16
N MET A 320 -12.85 11.86 -13.41
CA MET A 320 -12.53 11.58 -12.01
C MET A 320 -11.40 10.56 -11.90
N PRO A 321 -10.45 10.78 -10.97
CA PRO A 321 -9.34 9.87 -10.79
C PRO A 321 -9.81 8.53 -10.24
N GLN A 322 -9.25 7.47 -10.77
CA GLN A 322 -9.47 6.10 -10.32
C GLN A 322 -8.14 5.36 -10.25
N LEU A 323 -8.05 4.37 -9.38
CA LEU A 323 -6.95 3.42 -9.43
C LEU A 323 -7.00 2.66 -10.76
N LYS A 324 -5.84 2.59 -11.43
CA LYS A 324 -5.73 1.83 -12.66
C LYS A 324 -5.71 0.35 -12.35
N VAL A 325 -6.74 -0.34 -12.79
CA VAL A 325 -6.90 -1.77 -12.55
C VAL A 325 -7.09 -2.51 -13.87
N TYR A 326 -6.55 -3.72 -13.92
CA TYR A 326 -6.73 -4.64 -15.04
C TYR A 326 -7.60 -5.81 -14.60
N LYS A 327 -8.59 -6.11 -15.41
CA LYS A 327 -9.52 -7.22 -15.17
C LYS A 327 -9.03 -8.50 -15.85
N ASP A 328 -9.56 -9.62 -15.38
CA ASP A 328 -9.32 -10.92 -15.99
C ASP A 328 -9.93 -11.04 -17.42
N PRO A 329 -9.44 -11.91 -18.27
CA PRO A 329 -8.23 -12.69 -18.10
C PRO A 329 -6.98 -11.82 -18.27
N PHE A 330 -5.99 -11.99 -17.43
CA PHE A 330 -4.74 -11.25 -17.54
C PHE A 330 -3.62 -12.11 -18.13
N ASP A 331 -2.74 -11.47 -18.88
CA ASP A 331 -1.60 -12.12 -19.53
C ASP A 331 -0.62 -12.65 -18.49
N MET A 332 -0.10 -13.86 -18.69
CA MET A 332 0.93 -14.45 -17.81
C MET A 332 2.33 -13.96 -18.18
N HIS A 333 2.47 -12.64 -18.14
CA HIS A 333 3.76 -11.96 -18.18
C HIS A 333 4.13 -11.48 -16.80
N LEU A 334 5.39 -11.66 -16.42
CA LEU A 334 5.95 -11.24 -15.15
C LEU A 334 7.08 -10.25 -15.38
N ALA A 335 7.09 -9.21 -14.58
CA ALA A 335 8.23 -8.30 -14.46
C ALA A 335 8.61 -8.17 -12.98
N PHE A 336 9.89 -8.39 -12.66
CA PHE A 336 10.38 -8.14 -11.32
C PHE A 336 10.38 -6.64 -11.05
N ARG A 337 9.58 -6.20 -10.09
CA ARG A 337 9.47 -4.78 -9.76
C ARG A 337 8.94 -4.60 -8.34
N LYS A 338 9.62 -3.76 -7.57
CA LYS A 338 9.11 -3.30 -6.28
C LYS A 338 7.96 -2.33 -6.48
N ALA A 339 6.91 -2.46 -5.69
CA ALA A 339 5.97 -1.36 -5.51
C ALA A 339 6.56 -0.39 -4.48
N GLN A 340 6.87 0.83 -4.92
CA GLN A 340 7.56 1.82 -4.09
C GLN A 340 6.57 2.84 -3.58
N PHE A 341 6.38 2.87 -2.25
CA PHE A 341 5.58 3.88 -1.56
C PHE A 341 6.46 4.60 -0.54
N GLY A 342 6.67 5.89 -0.74
CA GLY A 342 7.40 6.71 0.21
C GLY A 342 8.88 6.38 0.34
N ASN A 343 9.54 6.03 -0.77
CA ASN A 343 10.98 5.83 -0.79
C ASN A 343 11.70 7.13 -0.45
N ILE A 344 12.45 7.12 0.62
CA ILE A 344 13.18 8.28 1.13
C ILE A 344 14.68 8.12 0.93
N GLY A 345 15.10 7.23 0.06
CA GLY A 345 16.44 7.16 -0.49
C GLY A 345 17.55 6.60 0.42
N ILE A 346 17.42 6.53 1.74
CA ILE A 346 18.54 6.13 2.61
C ILE A 346 18.23 4.93 3.49
N LYS A 347 16.98 4.64 3.81
CA LYS A 347 16.61 3.50 4.66
C LYS A 347 15.35 2.85 4.13
N ASP A 348 15.44 1.59 3.76
CA ASP A 348 14.30 0.76 3.37
C ASP A 348 13.22 0.65 4.47
N SER A 349 13.57 0.95 5.72
CA SER A 349 12.69 0.91 6.89
C SER A 349 11.52 1.90 6.84
N LEU A 350 11.60 2.94 6.01
CA LEU A 350 10.57 3.98 5.91
C LEU A 350 9.59 3.78 4.75
N GLN A 351 9.74 2.71 3.98
CA GLN A 351 8.86 2.39 2.87
C GLN A 351 7.70 1.52 3.32
N PHE A 352 6.56 1.71 2.66
CA PHE A 352 5.51 0.70 2.70
C PHE A 352 5.98 -0.52 1.93
N VAL A 353 6.05 -1.65 2.60
CA VAL A 353 6.52 -2.88 1.96
C VAL A 353 5.34 -3.59 1.31
N TYR A 354 5.41 -3.76 0.00
CA TYR A 354 4.48 -4.58 -0.76
C TYR A 354 5.06 -6.00 -0.89
N PRO A 355 4.36 -7.03 -0.42
CA PRO A 355 4.93 -8.36 -0.23
C PRO A 355 4.96 -9.21 -1.51
N SER A 356 5.38 -8.66 -2.63
CA SER A 356 5.55 -9.39 -3.88
C SER A 356 6.73 -8.86 -4.68
N LEU A 357 7.43 -9.76 -5.35
CA LEU A 357 8.62 -9.48 -6.16
C LEU A 357 8.28 -9.09 -7.59
N VAL A 358 7.07 -9.43 -8.06
CA VAL A 358 6.70 -9.31 -9.48
C VAL A 358 5.43 -8.50 -9.67
N ARG A 359 5.32 -7.93 -10.87
CA ARG A 359 4.07 -7.41 -11.43
C ARG A 359 3.60 -8.38 -12.49
N LEU A 360 2.28 -8.44 -12.73
CA LEU A 360 1.65 -9.35 -13.68
C LEU A 360 0.93 -8.60 -14.81
N GLY A 361 0.68 -9.30 -15.89
CA GLY A 361 -0.23 -8.89 -16.95
C GLY A 361 0.24 -7.66 -17.72
N ILE A 362 -0.67 -6.73 -17.93
CA ILE A 362 -0.44 -5.51 -18.73
C ILE A 362 0.61 -4.61 -18.06
N GLU A 363 0.62 -4.52 -16.73
CA GLU A 363 1.66 -3.77 -16.01
C GLU A 363 3.04 -4.34 -16.31
N ALA A 364 3.21 -5.66 -16.25
CA ALA A 364 4.47 -6.31 -16.57
C ALA A 364 4.91 -6.04 -18.02
N ASN A 365 3.97 -6.07 -18.98
CA ASN A 365 4.23 -5.74 -20.37
C ASN A 365 4.70 -4.29 -20.54
N ASN A 366 4.07 -3.35 -19.83
CA ASN A 366 4.44 -1.94 -19.87
C ASN A 366 5.83 -1.72 -19.26
N LEU A 367 6.15 -2.40 -18.17
CA LEU A 367 7.48 -2.38 -17.56
C LEU A 367 8.55 -2.91 -18.51
N ALA A 368 8.29 -4.05 -19.16
CA ALA A 368 9.21 -4.62 -20.15
C ALA A 368 9.52 -3.65 -21.32
N ARG A 369 8.51 -2.89 -21.77
CA ARG A 369 8.67 -1.89 -22.83
C ARG A 369 9.44 -0.65 -22.38
N LYS A 370 9.31 -0.28 -21.11
CA LYS A 370 9.95 0.92 -20.53
C LYS A 370 11.34 0.62 -19.95
N ALA A 371 11.76 -0.65 -19.91
CA ALA A 371 13.01 -1.04 -19.27
C ALA A 371 14.23 -0.35 -19.90
N ALA A 372 15.09 0.22 -19.06
CA ALA A 372 16.29 0.95 -19.48
C ALA A 372 17.39 0.04 -20.06
N ASP A 373 17.28 -1.27 -19.85
CA ASP A 373 18.32 -2.24 -20.24
C ASP A 373 18.44 -2.45 -21.75
N TYR A 374 17.49 -1.95 -22.52
CA TYR A 374 17.54 -1.99 -23.98
C TYR A 374 18.74 -1.22 -24.54
N GLU A 375 19.20 -0.19 -23.83
CA GLU A 375 20.32 0.65 -24.27
C GLU A 375 21.69 0.03 -24.00
N LEU A 376 21.80 -0.97 -23.12
CA LEU A 376 23.08 -1.49 -22.64
C LEU A 376 23.44 -2.87 -23.19
N GLY A 377 22.61 -3.49 -24.03
CA GLY A 377 22.85 -4.83 -24.57
C GLY A 377 22.98 -5.94 -23.52
N ARG A 378 22.61 -5.69 -22.28
CA ARG A 378 22.56 -6.70 -21.24
C ARG A 378 21.25 -7.48 -21.35
N GLN A 379 21.33 -8.80 -21.37
CA GLN A 379 20.16 -9.65 -21.18
C GLN A 379 19.69 -9.46 -19.72
N SER A 380 18.62 -8.68 -19.55
CA SER A 380 17.97 -8.50 -18.26
C SER A 380 17.17 -9.76 -17.96
N TYR A 381 17.46 -10.39 -16.83
CA TYR A 381 16.64 -11.48 -16.28
C TYR A 381 15.47 -10.94 -15.44
N SER A 382 14.85 -9.87 -15.88
CA SER A 382 13.85 -9.11 -15.13
C SER A 382 12.43 -9.34 -15.60
N THR A 383 12.25 -9.91 -16.79
CA THR A 383 10.93 -10.13 -17.40
C THR A 383 10.80 -11.53 -17.98
N TYR A 384 9.64 -12.15 -17.77
CA TYR A 384 9.35 -13.50 -18.22
C TYR A 384 7.91 -13.63 -18.69
N SER A 385 7.67 -14.61 -19.58
CA SER A 385 6.33 -14.99 -19.99
C SER A 385 6.07 -16.45 -19.67
N SER A 386 4.79 -16.81 -19.53
CA SER A 386 4.33 -18.19 -19.41
C SER A 386 5.05 -19.00 -18.30
N PRO A 387 4.99 -18.59 -17.02
CA PRO A 387 5.75 -19.23 -15.93
C PRO A 387 5.43 -20.71 -15.76
N LYS A 388 4.21 -21.14 -16.08
CA LYS A 388 3.77 -22.53 -16.02
C LYS A 388 4.65 -23.46 -16.87
N ARG A 389 5.22 -22.96 -17.98
CA ARG A 389 6.14 -23.74 -18.86
C ARG A 389 7.45 -24.11 -18.19
N TYR A 390 7.81 -23.45 -17.09
CA TYR A 390 9.08 -23.67 -16.40
C TYR A 390 8.95 -24.48 -15.12
N LEU A 391 7.81 -25.12 -14.86
CA LEU A 391 7.60 -25.92 -13.64
C LEU A 391 8.61 -27.06 -13.46
N TRP A 392 9.14 -27.57 -14.57
CA TRP A 392 10.15 -28.63 -14.58
C TRP A 392 11.59 -28.11 -14.40
N ASP A 393 11.83 -26.78 -14.57
CA ASP A 393 13.18 -26.21 -14.54
C ASP A 393 13.59 -25.84 -13.11
N ASP A 394 14.31 -26.77 -12.46
CA ASP A 394 14.82 -26.65 -11.11
C ASP A 394 16.28 -26.16 -11.02
N LYS A 395 16.90 -25.84 -12.18
CA LYS A 395 18.31 -25.42 -12.22
C LYS A 395 18.45 -23.95 -11.87
N LYS A 396 19.40 -23.67 -10.95
CA LYS A 396 19.78 -22.30 -10.64
C LYS A 396 20.21 -21.55 -11.88
N GLN A 397 19.81 -20.29 -11.97
CA GLN A 397 20.17 -19.44 -13.09
C GLN A 397 21.68 -19.09 -13.05
N LYS A 398 22.25 -18.80 -14.22
CA LYS A 398 23.66 -18.42 -14.36
C LYS A 398 23.95 -17.04 -13.77
N TYR A 399 22.98 -16.13 -13.88
CA TYR A 399 23.07 -14.73 -13.45
C TYR A 399 22.05 -14.44 -12.35
N ASP A 400 22.30 -13.39 -11.57
CA ASP A 400 21.37 -12.93 -10.55
C ASP A 400 20.12 -12.34 -11.22
N TRP A 401 18.97 -12.51 -10.59
CA TRP A 401 17.75 -11.87 -11.00
C TRP A 401 17.72 -10.45 -10.48
N GLU A 402 17.21 -9.53 -11.30
CA GLU A 402 17.21 -8.10 -11.00
C GLU A 402 15.82 -7.52 -11.19
N PHE A 403 15.53 -6.43 -10.45
CA PHE A 403 14.34 -5.65 -10.72
C PHE A 403 14.47 -4.87 -12.03
N VAL A 404 13.36 -4.72 -12.74
CA VAL A 404 13.30 -3.85 -13.92
C VAL A 404 13.68 -2.44 -13.50
N ARG A 405 14.65 -1.87 -14.17
CA ARG A 405 15.08 -0.50 -14.03
C ARG A 405 14.44 0.37 -15.09
N LEU A 406 13.83 1.48 -14.65
CA LEU A 406 13.28 2.49 -15.55
C LEU A 406 14.35 3.54 -15.88
N PRO A 407 14.21 4.27 -17.02
CA PRO A 407 15.05 5.41 -17.30
C PRO A 407 15.04 6.40 -16.10
N ASN A 408 16.18 6.91 -15.71
CA ASN A 408 16.41 7.81 -14.57
C ASN A 408 16.43 7.17 -13.16
N GLU A 409 16.38 5.85 -13.05
CA GLU A 409 16.60 5.16 -11.77
C GLU A 409 18.08 4.79 -11.58
N SER A 410 18.53 4.78 -10.33
CA SER A 410 19.91 4.43 -9.99
C SER A 410 20.21 2.94 -10.21
N GLN A 411 21.50 2.60 -10.39
CA GLN A 411 21.92 1.20 -10.53
C GLN A 411 21.66 0.35 -9.29
N ASP A 412 21.67 0.97 -8.11
CA ASP A 412 21.51 0.27 -6.84
C ASP A 412 20.07 -0.25 -6.62
N ASP A 413 19.09 0.31 -7.35
CA ASP A 413 17.70 -0.13 -7.29
C ASP A 413 17.42 -1.39 -8.11
N SER A 414 18.39 -1.87 -8.89
CA SER A 414 18.22 -3.04 -9.77
C SER A 414 18.34 -4.38 -9.04
N VAL A 415 18.95 -4.43 -7.86
CA VAL A 415 19.20 -5.68 -7.14
C VAL A 415 17.90 -6.26 -6.58
N LEU A 416 17.69 -7.58 -6.78
CA LEU A 416 16.49 -8.28 -6.33
C LEU A 416 16.54 -8.54 -4.81
N ILE A 417 16.34 -7.49 -4.04
CA ILE A 417 16.18 -7.56 -2.59
C ILE A 417 14.84 -6.97 -2.20
N LEU A 418 13.97 -7.77 -1.60
CA LEU A 418 12.73 -7.32 -0.99
C LEU A 418 12.68 -7.83 0.44
N GLN A 419 12.80 -6.90 1.37
CA GLN A 419 12.80 -7.21 2.80
C GLN A 419 11.56 -8.01 3.22
N GLY A 420 11.77 -9.05 4.01
CA GLY A 420 10.70 -9.93 4.48
C GLY A 420 10.22 -10.98 3.46
N ILE A 421 10.64 -10.94 2.20
CA ILE A 421 10.34 -11.97 1.20
C ILE A 421 11.61 -12.69 0.76
N THR A 422 12.61 -11.97 0.25
CA THR A 422 13.85 -12.62 -0.25
C THR A 422 14.68 -13.27 0.87
N SER A 423 14.56 -12.80 2.10
CA SER A 423 15.17 -13.44 3.28
C SER A 423 14.57 -14.81 3.61
N GLN A 424 13.33 -15.06 3.18
CA GLN A 424 12.63 -16.32 3.37
C GLN A 424 12.93 -17.38 2.30
N LEU A 425 13.79 -17.07 1.35
CA LEU A 425 14.09 -17.93 0.22
C LEU A 425 15.54 -18.40 0.24
N ASN A 426 15.75 -19.69 0.06
CA ASN A 426 17.05 -20.28 -0.24
C ASN A 426 17.51 -19.91 -1.66
N ALA A 427 18.78 -20.13 -1.94
CA ALA A 427 19.34 -19.86 -3.27
C ALA A 427 18.73 -20.71 -4.40
N ASP A 428 18.00 -21.77 -4.09
CA ASP A 428 17.25 -22.62 -5.03
C ASP A 428 15.76 -22.25 -5.11
N GLY A 429 15.34 -21.15 -4.48
CA GLY A 429 13.96 -20.68 -4.48
C GLY A 429 13.02 -21.45 -3.55
N SER A 430 13.50 -22.43 -2.80
CA SER A 430 12.72 -23.09 -1.75
C SER A 430 12.59 -22.17 -0.54
N ILE A 431 11.55 -22.40 0.27
CA ILE A 431 11.34 -21.61 1.47
C ILE A 431 12.35 -21.95 2.55
N ASN A 432 12.89 -20.91 3.17
CA ASN A 432 13.82 -21.01 4.29
C ASN A 432 13.06 -20.80 5.61
N ALA A 433 12.95 -21.84 6.41
CA ALA A 433 12.26 -21.78 7.69
C ALA A 433 12.96 -20.86 8.73
N GLU A 434 14.25 -20.60 8.56
CA GLU A 434 15.09 -19.85 9.52
C GLU A 434 15.25 -18.37 9.16
N ASN A 435 14.65 -17.89 8.08
CA ASN A 435 14.79 -16.51 7.57
C ASN A 435 16.24 -16.05 7.29
N ASN A 436 17.17 -16.99 7.08
CA ASN A 436 18.59 -16.71 6.77
C ASN A 436 18.89 -16.85 5.29
N GLY A 437 17.95 -16.59 4.42
CA GLY A 437 18.07 -16.78 2.98
C GLY A 437 19.35 -16.16 2.41
N GLY A 438 19.98 -16.90 1.50
CA GLY A 438 21.26 -16.53 0.91
C GLY A 438 21.20 -15.22 0.13
N VAL A 439 22.35 -14.56 0.00
CA VAL A 439 22.51 -13.29 -0.70
C VAL A 439 22.30 -13.44 -2.23
N LEU A 440 22.62 -14.63 -2.78
CA LEU A 440 22.55 -14.88 -4.22
C LEU A 440 21.13 -15.17 -4.67
N LYS A 441 20.58 -14.36 -5.55
CA LYS A 441 19.21 -14.41 -6.07
C LYS A 441 19.18 -15.08 -7.46
N ARG A 442 19.62 -16.34 -7.52
CA ARG A 442 19.71 -17.17 -8.73
C ARG A 442 18.67 -18.28 -8.72
N TYR A 443 17.43 -17.91 -8.44
CA TYR A 443 16.35 -18.87 -8.35
C TYR A 443 16.17 -19.64 -9.68
N PRO A 444 15.74 -20.90 -9.63
CA PRO A 444 15.35 -21.63 -10.85
C PRO A 444 14.07 -21.00 -11.44
N ARG A 445 13.86 -21.16 -12.74
CA ARG A 445 12.69 -20.59 -13.42
C ARG A 445 11.36 -21.14 -12.91
N ARG A 446 11.33 -22.34 -12.29
CA ARG A 446 10.12 -22.83 -11.63
C ARG A 446 9.59 -21.87 -10.53
N SER A 447 10.49 -21.11 -9.88
CA SER A 447 10.11 -20.13 -8.85
C SER A 447 9.26 -18.97 -9.38
N LEU A 448 9.27 -18.72 -10.70
CA LEU A 448 8.39 -17.75 -11.33
C LEU A 448 6.91 -18.02 -11.05
N MET A 449 6.53 -19.31 -11.00
CA MET A 449 5.15 -19.68 -10.69
C MET A 449 4.77 -19.36 -9.24
N THR A 450 5.70 -19.60 -8.31
CA THR A 450 5.54 -19.20 -6.89
C THR A 450 5.34 -17.68 -6.78
N PHE A 451 6.14 -16.89 -7.49
CA PHE A 451 6.04 -15.42 -7.45
C PHE A 451 4.75 -14.92 -8.12
N ALA A 452 4.30 -15.58 -9.19
CA ALA A 452 3.02 -15.26 -9.82
C ALA A 452 1.84 -15.51 -8.86
N PHE A 453 1.82 -16.66 -8.17
CA PHE A 453 0.82 -16.94 -7.15
C PHE A 453 0.88 -15.95 -5.99
N LEU A 454 2.08 -15.61 -5.52
CA LEU A 454 2.25 -14.63 -4.45
C LEU A 454 1.63 -13.28 -4.83
N GLU A 455 1.91 -12.80 -6.04
CA GLU A 455 1.30 -11.56 -6.52
C GLU A 455 -0.22 -11.64 -6.58
N MET A 456 -0.78 -12.72 -7.13
CA MET A 456 -2.22 -12.93 -7.19
C MET A 456 -2.85 -12.96 -5.79
N PHE A 457 -2.22 -13.62 -4.81
CA PHE A 457 -2.74 -13.70 -3.44
C PHE A 457 -2.70 -12.35 -2.73
N VAL A 458 -1.64 -11.57 -2.94
CA VAL A 458 -1.53 -10.21 -2.38
C VAL A 458 -2.61 -9.30 -2.97
N GLN A 459 -2.76 -9.30 -4.29
CA GLN A 459 -3.79 -8.50 -4.98
C GLN A 459 -5.20 -8.92 -4.54
N ALA A 460 -5.48 -10.23 -4.49
CA ALA A 460 -6.76 -10.75 -4.02
C ALA A 460 -7.06 -10.31 -2.58
N ARG A 461 -6.07 -10.42 -1.67
CA ARG A 461 -6.22 -10.01 -0.27
C ARG A 461 -6.53 -8.53 -0.14
N PHE A 462 -5.89 -7.69 -0.95
CA PHE A 462 -6.15 -6.26 -0.96
C PHE A 462 -7.52 -5.95 -1.54
N GLN A 463 -7.91 -6.62 -2.63
CA GLN A 463 -9.20 -6.43 -3.28
C GLN A 463 -10.37 -6.78 -2.34
N ILE A 464 -10.38 -7.98 -1.74
CA ILE A 464 -11.47 -8.42 -0.86
C ILE A 464 -11.61 -7.59 0.43
N ASN A 465 -10.52 -6.93 0.86
CA ASN A 465 -10.52 -6.04 2.02
C ASN A 465 -10.55 -4.55 1.64
N SER A 466 -10.66 -4.20 0.36
CA SER A 466 -10.85 -2.82 -0.05
C SER A 466 -12.20 -2.30 0.45
N HIS A 467 -12.28 -1.00 0.73
CA HIS A 467 -13.53 -0.37 1.15
C HIS A 467 -14.65 -0.62 0.13
N ALA A 468 -14.35 -0.47 -1.17
CA ALA A 468 -15.33 -0.66 -2.24
C ALA A 468 -15.88 -2.10 -2.29
N TYR A 469 -15.05 -3.12 -2.10
CA TYR A 469 -15.52 -4.50 -2.08
C TYR A 469 -16.42 -4.77 -0.88
N ARG A 470 -16.03 -4.30 0.31
CA ARG A 470 -16.80 -4.47 1.54
C ARG A 470 -18.12 -3.69 1.53
N GLU A 471 -18.11 -2.49 0.95
CA GLU A 471 -19.32 -1.69 0.73
C GLU A 471 -20.28 -2.39 -0.25
N PHE A 472 -19.77 -2.92 -1.35
CA PHE A 472 -20.54 -3.73 -2.30
C PHE A 472 -21.20 -4.94 -1.63
N ARG A 473 -20.56 -5.54 -0.62
CA ARG A 473 -21.10 -6.65 0.17
C ARG A 473 -22.05 -6.21 1.29
N GLY A 474 -22.18 -4.91 1.56
CA GLY A 474 -23.00 -4.35 2.64
C GLY A 474 -22.45 -4.56 4.04
N GLU A 475 -21.20 -4.97 4.19
CA GLU A 475 -20.53 -5.24 5.47
C GLU A 475 -19.15 -4.58 5.50
N THR A 476 -19.11 -3.30 5.85
CA THR A 476 -17.89 -2.49 5.77
C THR A 476 -16.90 -2.71 6.90
N ASP A 477 -17.33 -3.28 8.00
CA ASP A 477 -16.54 -3.55 9.21
C ASP A 477 -15.98 -4.98 9.30
N SER A 478 -16.46 -5.88 8.43
CA SER A 478 -16.07 -7.30 8.45
C SER A 478 -14.86 -7.56 7.56
N PRO A 479 -13.72 -7.98 8.12
CA PRO A 479 -12.57 -8.41 7.36
C PRO A 479 -12.83 -9.71 6.61
N ARG A 480 -12.10 -9.89 5.52
CA ARG A 480 -12.17 -11.09 4.66
C ARG A 480 -10.82 -11.76 4.59
N ARG A 481 -10.82 -13.08 4.59
CA ARG A 481 -9.62 -13.90 4.40
C ARG A 481 -9.79 -14.87 3.24
N ILE A 482 -8.73 -15.11 2.53
CA ILE A 482 -8.65 -16.22 1.58
C ILE A 482 -8.52 -17.50 2.40
N ARG A 483 -9.58 -18.29 2.46
CA ARG A 483 -9.60 -19.56 3.19
C ARG A 483 -9.04 -20.68 2.34
N ARG A 484 -9.42 -20.70 1.06
CA ARG A 484 -9.14 -21.81 0.16
C ARG A 484 -8.78 -21.28 -1.23
N VAL A 485 -7.76 -21.87 -1.83
CA VAL A 485 -7.40 -21.63 -3.22
C VAL A 485 -7.60 -22.92 -4.00
N ILE A 486 -8.44 -22.87 -5.01
CA ILE A 486 -8.72 -23.96 -5.93
C ILE A 486 -7.97 -23.67 -7.22
N VAL A 487 -7.06 -24.57 -7.58
CA VAL A 487 -6.22 -24.43 -8.79
C VAL A 487 -6.62 -25.50 -9.80
N THR A 488 -6.94 -25.09 -11.02
CA THR A 488 -7.15 -26.01 -12.14
C THR A 488 -5.83 -26.42 -12.78
N CYS A 489 -5.82 -27.50 -13.50
CA CYS A 489 -4.66 -27.93 -14.28
C CYS A 489 -5.06 -28.59 -15.60
N PRO A 490 -4.20 -28.54 -16.63
CA PRO A 490 -4.42 -29.29 -17.87
C PRO A 490 -4.54 -30.79 -17.62
N THR A 491 -5.47 -31.43 -18.31
CA THR A 491 -5.69 -32.88 -18.22
C THR A 491 -4.45 -33.70 -18.58
N ALA A 492 -3.67 -33.19 -19.54
CA ALA A 492 -2.45 -33.84 -20.01
C ALA A 492 -1.20 -33.54 -19.17
N MET A 493 -1.30 -32.71 -18.13
CA MET A 493 -0.17 -32.35 -17.27
C MET A 493 0.37 -33.56 -16.51
N SER A 494 1.68 -33.76 -16.54
CA SER A 494 2.32 -34.85 -15.83
C SER A 494 2.13 -34.73 -14.30
N LYS A 495 2.22 -35.85 -13.57
CA LYS A 495 2.10 -35.85 -12.11
C LYS A 495 3.13 -34.91 -11.45
N ILE A 496 4.38 -34.95 -11.93
CA ILE A 496 5.48 -34.11 -11.39
C ILE A 496 5.16 -32.63 -11.57
N GLU A 497 4.69 -32.23 -12.74
CA GLU A 497 4.31 -30.83 -13.01
C GLU A 497 3.10 -30.38 -12.19
N ARG A 498 2.09 -31.27 -12.02
CA ARG A 498 0.94 -30.98 -11.14
C ARG A 498 1.36 -30.76 -9.69
N GLU A 499 2.26 -31.61 -9.19
CA GLU A 499 2.83 -31.45 -7.85
C GLU A 499 3.62 -30.15 -7.73
N ALA A 500 4.43 -29.80 -8.73
CA ALA A 500 5.18 -28.55 -8.78
C ALA A 500 4.25 -27.33 -8.80
N LEU A 501 3.15 -27.36 -9.56
CA LEU A 501 2.16 -26.28 -9.60
C LEU A 501 1.51 -26.06 -8.23
N ILE A 502 1.06 -27.13 -7.59
CA ILE A 502 0.44 -27.06 -6.24
C ILE A 502 1.45 -26.61 -5.19
N ASN A 503 2.68 -27.10 -5.25
CA ASN A 503 3.73 -26.67 -4.31
C ASN A 503 4.07 -25.20 -4.51
N SER A 504 4.10 -24.69 -5.73
CA SER A 504 4.29 -23.25 -5.98
C SER A 504 3.19 -22.41 -5.33
N ALA A 505 1.93 -22.85 -5.38
CA ALA A 505 0.85 -22.15 -4.69
C ALA A 505 0.96 -22.23 -3.16
N LYS A 506 1.37 -23.39 -2.61
CA LYS A 506 1.63 -23.56 -1.17
C LYS A 506 2.78 -22.69 -0.69
N ASP A 507 3.86 -22.65 -1.45
CA ASP A 507 5.03 -21.83 -1.13
C ASP A 507 4.66 -20.34 -1.13
N ALA A 508 3.88 -19.89 -2.11
CA ALA A 508 3.37 -18.53 -2.17
C ALA A 508 2.49 -18.18 -0.94
N ALA A 509 1.58 -19.08 -0.56
CA ALA A 509 0.74 -18.89 0.62
C ALA A 509 1.58 -18.83 1.90
N LEU A 510 2.63 -19.66 2.02
CA LEU A 510 3.52 -19.67 3.16
C LEU A 510 4.40 -18.41 3.21
N LEU A 511 4.91 -17.92 2.08
CA LEU A 511 5.62 -16.64 2.02
C LEU A 511 4.75 -15.48 2.51
N LEU A 512 3.51 -15.42 2.05
CA LEU A 512 2.56 -14.40 2.48
C LEU A 512 2.22 -14.52 3.97
N LYS A 513 2.04 -15.74 4.47
CA LYS A 513 1.83 -16.01 5.89
C LYS A 513 2.99 -15.53 6.73
N ASN A 514 4.21 -15.98 6.45
CA ASN A 514 5.41 -15.62 7.19
C ASN A 514 5.66 -14.10 7.14
N PHE A 515 5.45 -13.47 5.99
CA PHE A 515 5.53 -12.02 5.87
C PHE A 515 4.53 -11.30 6.79
N SER A 516 3.32 -11.84 6.91
CA SER A 516 2.25 -11.24 7.72
C SER A 516 2.40 -11.50 9.22
N GLU A 517 2.98 -12.64 9.61
CA GLU A 517 3.16 -13.07 11.00
C GLU A 517 4.49 -12.62 11.62
N ASN A 518 5.47 -12.22 10.81
CA ASN A 518 6.85 -11.92 11.26
C ASN A 518 6.93 -10.60 12.06
N LYS A 519 6.01 -10.40 13.03
CA LYS A 519 5.82 -9.10 13.67
C LYS A 519 5.26 -9.23 15.07
N GLY A 520 6.12 -8.95 16.00
CA GLY A 520 5.90 -8.69 17.40
C GLY A 520 4.75 -9.40 18.14
N PRO A 521 4.77 -9.42 19.45
CA PRO A 521 3.83 -10.21 20.27
C PRO A 521 2.36 -9.80 20.15
N GLN A 522 2.04 -8.72 19.44
CA GLN A 522 0.67 -8.22 19.25
C GLN A 522 0.03 -8.61 17.90
N SER A 523 0.77 -9.26 17.01
CA SER A 523 0.26 -9.65 15.69
C SER A 523 -0.45 -11.00 15.68
N ASN A 524 -1.31 -11.28 16.65
CA ASN A 524 -2.22 -12.41 16.51
C ASN A 524 -3.24 -12.09 15.40
N ASN A 525 -2.88 -12.38 14.18
CA ASN A 525 -3.74 -12.20 13.03
C ASN A 525 -4.92 -13.18 13.09
N SER A 526 -6.11 -12.68 13.37
CA SER A 526 -7.32 -13.45 13.14
C SER A 526 -7.60 -13.66 11.64
N LEU A 527 -7.01 -12.84 10.79
CA LEU A 527 -6.93 -13.06 9.35
C LEU A 527 -5.84 -14.09 9.02
N ASN A 528 -5.91 -15.24 9.69
CA ASN A 528 -4.95 -16.32 9.50
C ASN A 528 -4.73 -16.56 7.99
N VAL A 529 -3.48 -16.37 7.56
CA VAL A 529 -3.07 -16.53 6.16
C VAL A 529 -2.86 -18.01 5.82
N ASP A 530 -3.26 -18.92 6.71
CA ASP A 530 -3.30 -20.35 6.40
C ASP A 530 -4.32 -20.61 5.29
N VAL A 531 -3.79 -20.69 4.07
CA VAL A 531 -4.58 -20.94 2.88
C VAL A 531 -4.53 -22.41 2.53
N ILE A 532 -5.70 -23.03 2.41
CA ILE A 532 -5.81 -24.42 1.96
C ILE A 532 -5.74 -24.45 0.43
N ILE A 533 -4.68 -25.04 -0.10
CA ILE A 533 -4.57 -25.27 -1.55
C ILE A 533 -5.30 -26.56 -1.92
N VAL A 534 -6.15 -26.49 -2.92
CA VAL A 534 -6.97 -27.59 -3.42
C VAL A 534 -6.63 -27.85 -4.89
N PRO A 535 -6.45 -29.10 -5.31
CA PRO A 535 -6.58 -30.33 -4.54
C PRO A 535 -5.43 -30.55 -3.57
N LYS A 536 -5.74 -31.20 -2.45
CA LYS A 536 -4.69 -31.67 -1.52
C LYS A 536 -3.93 -32.81 -2.20
N LEU A 537 -2.61 -32.72 -2.25
CA LEU A 537 -1.75 -33.80 -2.75
C LEU A 537 -1.84 -34.98 -1.78
N GLN A 538 -2.44 -36.07 -2.24
CA GLN A 538 -2.48 -37.33 -1.52
C GLN A 538 -1.42 -38.26 -2.10
N LYS A 539 -0.61 -38.87 -1.24
CA LYS A 539 0.47 -39.80 -1.66
C LYS A 539 0.00 -41.00 -2.50
N THR A 540 -1.28 -41.32 -2.41
CA THR A 540 -1.87 -42.57 -2.98
C THR A 540 -2.86 -42.35 -4.12
N SER A 541 -3.24 -41.09 -4.44
CA SER A 541 -4.24 -40.80 -5.47
C SER A 541 -3.61 -40.16 -6.70
N ASP A 542 -3.73 -40.87 -7.84
CA ASP A 542 -3.33 -40.30 -9.15
C ASP A 542 -4.46 -39.49 -9.79
N LYS A 543 -5.59 -39.34 -9.11
CA LYS A 543 -6.75 -38.61 -9.63
C LYS A 543 -6.63 -37.12 -9.31
N TRP A 544 -6.74 -36.30 -10.35
CA TRP A 544 -6.90 -34.87 -10.24
C TRP A 544 -8.35 -34.50 -10.47
N TYR A 545 -8.96 -33.81 -9.52
CA TYR A 545 -10.41 -33.54 -9.55
C TYR A 545 -10.81 -32.27 -10.26
N TYR A 546 -9.85 -31.39 -10.56
CA TYR A 546 -10.09 -30.07 -11.16
C TYR A 546 -9.28 -29.89 -12.43
N ASP A 547 -9.31 -30.90 -13.33
CA ASP A 547 -8.73 -30.72 -14.65
C ASP A 547 -9.63 -29.83 -15.53
N GLU A 548 -9.00 -29.06 -16.43
CA GLU A 548 -9.66 -28.06 -17.27
C GLU A 548 -10.80 -28.65 -18.08
N ALA A 549 -10.65 -29.85 -18.66
CA ALA A 549 -11.67 -30.51 -19.47
C ALA A 549 -12.89 -30.88 -18.63
N THR A 550 -12.69 -31.49 -17.46
CA THR A 550 -13.79 -31.83 -16.54
C THR A 550 -14.51 -30.58 -16.04
N CYS A 551 -13.78 -29.53 -15.67
CA CYS A 551 -14.36 -28.27 -15.22
C CYS A 551 -15.22 -27.62 -16.31
N ALA A 552 -14.75 -27.58 -17.56
CA ALA A 552 -15.50 -27.03 -18.68
C ALA A 552 -16.80 -27.81 -18.94
N GLN A 553 -16.76 -29.16 -18.86
CA GLN A 553 -17.93 -29.98 -18.99
C GLN A 553 -18.95 -29.79 -17.87
N LEU A 554 -18.48 -29.61 -16.62
CA LEU A 554 -19.36 -29.31 -15.48
C LEU A 554 -20.10 -28.01 -15.67
N VAL A 555 -19.42 -26.96 -16.19
CA VAL A 555 -20.06 -25.67 -16.50
C VAL A 555 -21.14 -25.84 -17.56
N TYR A 556 -20.84 -26.57 -18.64
CA TYR A 556 -21.82 -26.85 -19.69
C TYR A 556 -23.03 -27.62 -19.13
N MET A 557 -22.78 -28.69 -18.41
CA MET A 557 -23.87 -29.50 -17.83
C MET A 557 -24.71 -28.69 -16.83
N TYR A 558 -24.08 -27.89 -16.00
CA TYR A 558 -24.80 -27.03 -15.07
C TYR A 558 -25.67 -26.00 -15.80
N ALA A 559 -25.14 -25.33 -16.84
CA ALA A 559 -25.90 -24.39 -17.62
C ALA A 559 -27.09 -25.02 -18.35
N GLU A 560 -26.89 -26.17 -18.99
CA GLU A 560 -27.97 -26.90 -19.64
C GLU A 560 -29.04 -27.32 -18.61
N MET A 561 -28.66 -28.01 -17.55
CA MET A 561 -29.62 -28.52 -16.56
C MET A 561 -30.34 -27.42 -15.81
N SER A 562 -29.63 -26.36 -15.37
CA SER A 562 -30.24 -25.31 -14.54
C SER A 562 -30.99 -24.25 -15.35
N GLN A 563 -30.48 -23.85 -16.51
CA GLN A 563 -31.05 -22.73 -17.27
C GLN A 563 -32.01 -23.19 -18.36
N ARG A 564 -31.67 -24.27 -19.07
CA ARG A 564 -32.48 -24.74 -20.18
C ARG A 564 -33.56 -25.72 -19.76
N TYR A 565 -33.26 -26.56 -18.80
CA TYR A 565 -34.19 -27.60 -18.30
C TYR A 565 -34.75 -27.28 -16.91
N ASN A 566 -34.55 -26.06 -16.37
CA ASN A 566 -35.09 -25.63 -15.07
C ASN A 566 -34.88 -26.66 -13.94
N CYS A 567 -33.69 -27.29 -13.91
CA CYS A 567 -33.31 -28.36 -12.99
C CYS A 567 -34.08 -29.72 -13.18
N HIS A 568 -34.79 -29.88 -14.28
CA HIS A 568 -35.38 -31.19 -14.64
C HIS A 568 -34.32 -32.13 -15.26
N CYS A 569 -33.43 -32.64 -14.42
CA CYS A 569 -32.27 -33.43 -14.87
C CYS A 569 -32.70 -34.70 -15.62
N GLU A 570 -33.84 -35.29 -15.27
CA GLU A 570 -34.37 -36.49 -15.93
C GLU A 570 -34.71 -36.24 -17.40
N GLU A 571 -35.29 -35.07 -17.71
CA GLU A 571 -35.62 -34.69 -19.08
C GLU A 571 -34.35 -34.49 -19.91
N PHE A 572 -33.33 -33.84 -19.33
CA PHE A 572 -32.02 -33.66 -19.95
C PHE A 572 -31.39 -35.02 -20.31
N PHE A 573 -31.33 -35.96 -19.34
CA PHE A 573 -30.76 -37.27 -19.58
C PHE A 573 -31.64 -38.16 -20.49
N HIS A 574 -32.94 -37.94 -20.50
CA HIS A 574 -33.81 -38.62 -21.43
C HIS A 574 -33.56 -38.24 -22.89
N LEU A 575 -33.25 -36.95 -23.13
CA LEU A 575 -33.00 -36.44 -24.50
C LEU A 575 -31.57 -36.72 -24.98
N TYR A 576 -30.58 -36.57 -24.13
CA TYR A 576 -29.17 -36.64 -24.51
C TYR A 576 -28.44 -37.85 -23.98
N GLY A 577 -29.02 -38.54 -23.01
CA GLY A 577 -28.43 -39.73 -22.41
C GLY A 577 -28.54 -40.93 -23.33
N ARG A 578 -27.59 -41.85 -23.19
CA ARG A 578 -27.57 -43.13 -23.91
C ARG A 578 -27.85 -44.26 -22.92
N LYS A 579 -28.90 -45.03 -23.18
CA LYS A 579 -29.14 -46.29 -22.47
C LYS A 579 -28.13 -47.32 -22.95
N ARG A 580 -27.39 -47.90 -22.02
CA ARG A 580 -26.62 -49.13 -22.23
C ARG A 580 -27.39 -50.31 -21.63
N GLU A 581 -27.27 -51.49 -22.24
CA GLU A 581 -27.98 -52.69 -21.81
C GLU A 581 -27.69 -53.10 -20.35
N ASP A 582 -26.50 -52.71 -19.85
CA ASP A 582 -26.01 -53.03 -18.50
C ASP A 582 -26.12 -51.89 -17.48
N ASP A 583 -26.62 -50.72 -17.86
CA ASP A 583 -26.73 -49.56 -16.99
C ASP A 583 -28.17 -49.35 -16.51
N LEU A 584 -28.36 -49.40 -15.20
CA LEU A 584 -29.62 -49.02 -14.56
C LEU A 584 -29.91 -47.52 -14.68
N ASN A 585 -28.91 -46.73 -15.03
CA ASN A 585 -28.98 -45.28 -15.13
C ASN A 585 -28.60 -44.76 -16.53
N ASN A 586 -29.20 -43.66 -16.93
CA ASN A 586 -28.82 -42.97 -18.17
C ASN A 586 -27.38 -42.44 -18.07
N SER A 587 -26.54 -42.78 -19.06
CA SER A 587 -25.17 -42.25 -19.17
C SER A 587 -25.09 -41.17 -20.24
N LEU A 588 -24.28 -40.14 -20.01
CA LEU A 588 -24.00 -39.06 -20.95
C LEU A 588 -22.53 -39.15 -21.39
N ILE A 589 -22.30 -39.10 -22.69
CA ILE A 589 -20.96 -39.00 -23.27
C ILE A 589 -20.83 -37.59 -23.82
N VAL A 590 -19.95 -36.82 -23.23
CA VAL A 590 -19.64 -35.46 -23.67
C VAL A 590 -18.23 -35.43 -24.24
N GLY A 591 -18.08 -34.92 -25.45
CA GLY A 591 -16.78 -34.63 -26.06
C GLY A 591 -16.52 -33.14 -25.99
N SER A 592 -15.35 -32.73 -25.52
CA SER A 592 -14.89 -31.35 -25.58
C SER A 592 -13.59 -31.25 -26.36
N LEU A 593 -13.46 -30.18 -27.14
CA LEU A 593 -12.24 -29.85 -27.88
C LEU A 593 -11.73 -28.53 -27.36
N ASP A 594 -10.56 -28.55 -26.71
CA ASP A 594 -9.86 -27.37 -26.25
C ASP A 594 -8.71 -27.07 -27.21
N ILE A 595 -8.74 -25.88 -27.84
CA ILE A 595 -7.71 -25.40 -28.76
C ILE A 595 -7.03 -24.22 -28.09
N GLY A 596 -5.97 -24.48 -27.33
CA GLY A 596 -5.16 -23.50 -26.63
C GLY A 596 -3.82 -23.24 -27.32
N ALA A 597 -3.20 -22.09 -27.02
CA ALA A 597 -1.80 -21.86 -27.34
C ALA A 597 -0.94 -22.71 -26.39
N GLY A 598 -0.44 -23.84 -26.86
CA GLY A 598 0.39 -24.79 -26.14
C GLY A 598 1.74 -24.23 -25.72
#